data_951ddc0768bd19c6217e4237119873c8
#
_entry.id   951ddc0768bd19c6217e4237119873c8
#
_cell.length_a   1.000
_cell.length_b   1.000
_cell.length_c   1.000
_cell.angle_alpha   90.00
_cell.angle_beta   90.00
_cell.angle_gamma   90.00
#
_symmetry.space_group_name_H-M   'P 1'
#
loop_
_entity.id
_entity.type
_entity.pdbx_description
1 polymer ?
#
loop_
_entity_poly.entity_id
_entity_poly.type
_entity_poly.pdbx_seq_one_letter_code
_entity_poly.pdbx_strand_id
1 'polypeptide(L)'
;MLITGLTLASKQFKDTNDLRTIGVDEAGRGPLVGSVVAAAVILPPDFYLSGLTDSKKLSEKKRDSFYQQITNWCDWSVGEASSIEIDQINILQATMLAMKRAIIDLQENYSKQRGITIFNVIVDGNQCPDLPNCIAIVKGDLSETAISAASIIAKVTRDRQMRELDSQYPQYGFAQHKGYCTQKHLIALSKYGPIKGIHRQSFSPIQELI
;
A
#
# COMPACT_ATOMS: atom_id res chain seq x y z
N MET A 1 6.18 31.02 -16.50
CA MET A 1 4.79 30.94 -16.01
C MET A 1 4.69 29.62 -15.27
N LEU A 2 5.04 29.64 -13.96
CA LEU A 2 5.08 28.46 -13.10
C LEU A 2 3.66 28.15 -12.64
N ILE A 3 3.10 27.07 -13.12
CA ILE A 3 1.82 26.55 -12.61
C ILE A 3 2.14 25.78 -11.34
N THR A 4 1.94 26.43 -10.21
CA THR A 4 1.93 25.78 -8.90
C THR A 4 0.71 24.86 -8.82
N GLY A 5 0.93 23.58 -9.11
CA GLY A 5 -0.07 22.54 -8.86
C GLY A 5 -0.19 22.26 -7.37
N LEU A 6 -0.78 23.18 -6.61
CA LEU A 6 -1.26 22.89 -5.27
C LEU A 6 -2.47 21.95 -5.40
N THR A 7 -2.33 20.74 -4.92
CA THR A 7 -3.40 19.74 -4.87
C THR A 7 -4.55 20.19 -3.95
N LEU A 8 -5.75 19.66 -4.17
CA LEU A 8 -6.95 20.02 -3.38
C LEU A 8 -6.76 19.80 -1.86
N ALA A 9 -5.98 18.80 -1.48
CA ALA A 9 -5.68 18.48 -0.09
C ALA A 9 -4.80 19.55 0.60
N SER A 10 -3.85 20.15 -0.13
CA SER A 10 -2.97 21.20 0.43
C SER A 10 -3.69 22.49 0.80
N LYS A 11 -4.90 22.73 0.25
CA LYS A 11 -5.73 23.89 0.61
C LYS A 11 -6.46 23.74 1.95
N GLN A 12 -6.56 22.55 2.51
CA GLN A 12 -7.24 22.31 3.80
C GLN A 12 -6.30 22.49 5.00
N PHE A 13 -4.99 22.49 4.78
CA PHE A 13 -3.99 22.63 5.83
C PHE A 13 -3.30 24.01 5.72
N LYS A 14 -3.15 24.71 6.84
CA LYS A 14 -2.40 25.98 6.87
C LYS A 14 -0.92 25.72 6.61
N ASP A 15 -0.34 26.45 5.65
CA ASP A 15 1.10 26.45 5.37
C ASP A 15 1.88 26.89 6.63
N THR A 16 2.52 25.92 7.27
CA THR A 16 3.63 26.16 8.19
C THR A 16 4.87 25.52 7.55
N ASN A 17 6.01 26.23 7.57
CA ASN A 17 7.26 25.78 6.93
C ASN A 17 7.77 24.40 7.42
N ASP A 18 7.24 23.91 8.55
CA ASP A 18 7.64 22.65 9.18
C ASP A 18 6.64 21.50 8.97
N LEU A 19 5.58 21.72 8.23
CA LEU A 19 4.52 20.72 8.01
C LEU A 19 4.86 19.83 6.82
N ARG A 20 4.80 18.52 6.99
CA ARG A 20 5.00 17.53 5.91
C ARG A 20 3.73 16.74 5.68
N THR A 21 3.47 16.44 4.41
CA THR A 21 2.33 15.60 4.01
C THR A 21 2.79 14.19 3.70
N ILE A 22 2.17 13.21 4.36
CA ILE A 22 2.37 11.79 4.11
C ILE A 22 1.22 11.30 3.20
N GLY A 23 1.56 10.78 2.03
CA GLY A 23 0.61 10.07 1.18
C GLY A 23 0.61 8.58 1.49
N VAL A 24 -0.57 7.96 1.55
CA VAL A 24 -0.74 6.55 1.95
C VAL A 24 -1.68 5.82 1.00
N ASP A 25 -1.31 4.61 0.61
CA ASP A 25 -2.16 3.69 -0.15
C ASP A 25 -1.86 2.24 0.21
N GLU A 26 -2.74 1.31 -0.16
CA GLU A 26 -2.58 -0.11 0.11
C GLU A 26 -2.63 -0.99 -1.14
N ALA A 27 -2.10 -2.20 -1.02
CA ALA A 27 -2.23 -3.28 -1.99
C ALA A 27 -2.58 -4.60 -1.30
N GLY A 28 -3.40 -5.41 -1.96
CA GLY A 28 -3.65 -6.77 -1.48
C GLY A 28 -4.90 -6.96 -0.64
N ARG A 29 -5.93 -6.14 -0.75
CA ARG A 29 -7.21 -6.36 -0.05
C ARG A 29 -8.00 -7.54 -0.59
N GLY A 30 -8.11 -7.67 -1.91
CA GLY A 30 -8.95 -8.70 -2.56
C GLY A 30 -8.36 -10.12 -2.71
N PRO A 31 -7.03 -10.35 -2.70
CA PRO A 31 -6.46 -11.69 -2.79
C PRO A 31 -6.84 -12.61 -1.64
N LEU A 32 -6.83 -13.93 -1.89
CA LEU A 32 -7.07 -14.99 -0.89
C LEU A 32 -5.82 -15.30 -0.04
N VAL A 33 -4.67 -14.71 -0.33
CA VAL A 33 -3.35 -15.12 0.20
C VAL A 33 -2.56 -13.90 0.68
N GLY A 34 -1.83 -14.09 1.77
CA GLY A 34 -0.81 -13.17 2.26
C GLY A 34 -1.33 -11.89 2.89
N SER A 35 -0.40 -11.04 3.27
CA SER A 35 -0.66 -9.76 3.96
C SER A 35 -1.45 -8.78 3.10
N VAL A 36 -2.17 -7.85 3.70
CA VAL A 36 -2.42 -6.54 3.12
C VAL A 36 -1.21 -5.65 3.42
N VAL A 37 -0.73 -4.95 2.41
CA VAL A 37 0.48 -4.11 2.47
C VAL A 37 0.07 -2.67 2.24
N ALA A 38 0.42 -1.77 3.15
CA ALA A 38 0.27 -0.33 2.97
C ALA A 38 1.65 0.33 2.88
N ALA A 39 1.74 1.42 2.14
CA ALA A 39 2.93 2.26 2.10
C ALA A 39 2.59 3.70 2.48
N ALA A 40 3.54 4.36 3.11
CA ALA A 40 3.51 5.77 3.45
C ALA A 40 4.70 6.48 2.79
N VAL A 41 4.50 7.65 2.20
CA VAL A 41 5.54 8.37 1.44
C VAL A 41 5.48 9.87 1.75
N ILE A 42 6.64 10.46 2.01
CA ILE A 42 6.87 11.92 2.02
C ILE A 42 7.67 12.27 0.78
N LEU A 43 7.13 13.15 -0.04
CA LEU A 43 7.82 13.67 -1.22
C LEU A 43 8.69 14.88 -0.86
N PRO A 44 9.93 14.99 -1.39
CA PRO A 44 10.68 16.25 -1.30
C PRO A 44 9.97 17.37 -2.08
N PRO A 45 10.21 18.65 -1.75
CA PRO A 45 9.48 19.78 -2.32
C PRO A 45 9.48 19.84 -3.85
N ASP A 46 10.58 19.48 -4.48
CA ASP A 46 10.78 19.55 -5.93
C ASP A 46 10.61 18.18 -6.63
N PHE A 47 9.98 17.23 -5.94
CA PHE A 47 9.77 15.90 -6.53
C PHE A 47 8.82 15.96 -7.71
N TYR A 48 9.33 15.55 -8.86
CA TYR A 48 8.54 15.41 -10.08
C TYR A 48 8.87 14.09 -10.78
N LEU A 49 7.85 13.29 -11.04
CA LEU A 49 7.97 12.03 -11.76
C LEU A 49 6.90 11.96 -12.85
N SER A 50 7.34 12.21 -14.10
CA SER A 50 6.41 12.27 -15.24
C SER A 50 5.69 10.95 -15.48
N GLY A 51 4.35 11.01 -15.52
CA GLY A 51 3.50 9.84 -15.75
C GLY A 51 3.28 8.96 -14.52
N LEU A 52 3.60 9.46 -13.32
CA LEU A 52 3.18 8.83 -12.08
C LEU A 52 1.67 8.91 -11.96
N THR A 53 1.02 7.78 -11.70
CA THR A 53 -0.44 7.61 -11.59
C THR A 53 -0.75 6.30 -10.89
N ASP A 54 -2.03 5.95 -10.73
CA ASP A 54 -2.50 4.65 -10.23
C ASP A 54 -1.66 3.49 -10.74
N SER A 55 -1.09 2.74 -9.81
CA SER A 55 -0.19 1.62 -10.08
C SER A 55 -0.80 0.53 -10.98
N LYS A 56 -2.14 0.39 -10.96
CA LYS A 56 -2.87 -0.61 -11.75
C LYS A 56 -2.89 -0.27 -13.26
N LYS A 57 -2.71 1.02 -13.60
CA LYS A 57 -2.65 1.49 -15.00
C LYS A 57 -1.27 1.35 -15.63
N LEU A 58 -0.26 1.03 -14.85
CA LEU A 58 1.13 0.94 -15.30
C LEU A 58 1.53 -0.51 -15.60
N SER A 59 2.42 -0.70 -16.58
CA SER A 59 3.08 -1.98 -16.79
C SER A 59 3.99 -2.33 -15.60
N GLU A 60 4.26 -3.60 -15.37
CA GLU A 60 5.16 -4.06 -14.29
C GLU A 60 6.54 -3.39 -14.40
N LYS A 61 7.14 -3.38 -15.59
CA LYS A 61 8.43 -2.73 -15.86
C LYS A 61 8.43 -1.24 -15.47
N LYS A 62 7.34 -0.52 -15.77
CA LYS A 62 7.23 0.91 -15.43
C LYS A 62 7.04 1.11 -13.93
N ARG A 63 6.25 0.24 -13.27
CA ARG A 63 6.13 0.26 -11.80
C ARG A 63 7.47 0.00 -11.11
N ASP A 64 8.25 -0.98 -11.55
CA ASP A 64 9.58 -1.25 -10.99
C ASP A 64 10.53 -0.07 -11.18
N SER A 65 10.51 0.59 -12.35
CA SER A 65 11.29 1.80 -12.58
C SER A 65 10.88 2.95 -11.65
N PHE A 66 9.58 3.16 -11.45
CA PHE A 66 9.07 4.18 -10.54
C PHE A 66 9.38 3.83 -9.08
N TYR A 67 9.25 2.57 -8.70
CA TYR A 67 9.63 2.09 -7.38
C TYR A 67 11.07 2.47 -7.04
N GLN A 68 12.01 2.19 -7.94
CA GLN A 68 13.43 2.55 -7.72
C GLN A 68 13.63 4.06 -7.57
N GLN A 69 12.96 4.87 -8.40
CA GLN A 69 13.07 6.32 -8.31
C GLN A 69 12.47 6.85 -6.98
N ILE A 70 11.27 6.39 -6.62
CA ILE A 70 10.61 6.81 -5.37
C ILE A 70 11.45 6.41 -4.16
N THR A 71 11.93 5.17 -4.09
CA THR A 71 12.71 4.68 -2.95
C THR A 71 14.08 5.34 -2.80
N ASN A 72 14.65 5.88 -3.89
CA ASN A 72 15.92 6.59 -3.87
C ASN A 72 15.78 8.07 -3.49
N TRP A 73 14.64 8.69 -3.75
CA TRP A 73 14.49 10.15 -3.62
C TRP A 73 13.52 10.58 -2.51
N CYS A 74 12.65 9.70 -2.07
CA CYS A 74 11.61 10.01 -1.08
C CYS A 74 11.87 9.29 0.24
N ASP A 75 11.35 9.86 1.33
CA ASP A 75 11.23 9.13 2.59
C ASP A 75 9.97 8.28 2.54
N TRP A 76 10.09 7.01 2.89
CA TRP A 76 8.99 6.05 2.79
C TRP A 76 9.08 4.95 3.83
N SER A 77 7.95 4.33 4.11
CA SER A 77 7.88 3.09 4.89
C SER A 77 6.75 2.18 4.41
N VAL A 78 6.76 0.95 4.88
CA VAL A 78 5.75 -0.08 4.59
C VAL A 78 5.24 -0.66 5.90
N GLY A 79 3.93 -0.80 6.00
CA GLY A 79 3.27 -1.52 7.09
C GLY A 79 2.44 -2.66 6.52
N GLU A 80 2.32 -3.74 7.26
CA GLU A 80 1.61 -4.93 6.84
C GLU A 80 0.65 -5.41 7.93
N ALA A 81 -0.43 -6.07 7.51
CA ALA A 81 -1.22 -6.93 8.37
C ALA A 81 -1.32 -8.31 7.70
N SER A 82 -0.91 -9.33 8.44
CA SER A 82 -0.82 -10.72 7.99
C SER A 82 -2.19 -11.34 7.67
N SER A 83 -2.18 -12.48 6.98
CA SER A 83 -3.39 -13.28 6.77
C SER A 83 -4.08 -13.65 8.08
N ILE A 84 -3.32 -13.96 9.12
CA ILE A 84 -3.85 -14.30 10.46
C ILE A 84 -4.56 -13.08 11.08
N GLU A 85 -3.94 -11.91 11.02
CA GLU A 85 -4.57 -10.67 11.51
C GLU A 85 -5.83 -10.31 10.69
N ILE A 86 -5.79 -10.51 9.37
CA ILE A 86 -6.98 -10.31 8.50
C ILE A 86 -8.13 -11.21 8.94
N ASP A 87 -7.85 -12.47 9.25
CA ASP A 87 -8.86 -13.43 9.72
C ASP A 87 -9.44 -13.04 11.10
N GLN A 88 -8.64 -12.41 11.97
CA GLN A 88 -9.05 -11.98 13.30
C GLN A 88 -9.88 -10.70 13.30
N ILE A 89 -9.49 -9.70 12.51
CA ILE A 89 -10.05 -8.34 12.60
C ILE A 89 -10.77 -7.87 11.33
N ASN A 90 -10.92 -8.71 10.33
CA ASN A 90 -11.37 -8.48 8.95
C ASN A 90 -10.44 -7.60 8.10
N ILE A 91 -10.67 -7.62 6.77
CA ILE A 91 -9.79 -6.94 5.81
C ILE A 91 -9.81 -5.42 5.95
N LEU A 92 -10.92 -4.82 6.34
CA LEU A 92 -11.00 -3.37 6.52
C LEU A 92 -10.12 -2.92 7.70
N GLN A 93 -10.29 -3.53 8.86
CA GLN A 93 -9.50 -3.21 10.05
C GLN A 93 -8.02 -3.56 9.86
N ALA A 94 -7.72 -4.67 9.18
CA ALA A 94 -6.36 -5.04 8.81
C ALA A 94 -5.70 -4.03 7.86
N THR A 95 -6.47 -3.45 6.92
CA THR A 95 -5.98 -2.36 6.06
C THR A 95 -5.65 -1.13 6.88
N MET A 96 -6.54 -0.71 7.79
CA MET A 96 -6.29 0.42 8.69
C MET A 96 -5.08 0.18 9.60
N LEU A 97 -4.90 -1.05 10.07
CA LEU A 97 -3.73 -1.43 10.88
C LEU A 97 -2.42 -1.35 10.07
N ALA A 98 -2.41 -1.85 8.83
CA ALA A 98 -1.26 -1.77 7.95
C ALA A 98 -0.89 -0.32 7.64
N MET A 99 -1.88 0.53 7.32
CA MET A 99 -1.67 1.96 7.11
C MET A 99 -1.13 2.66 8.36
N LYS A 100 -1.71 2.38 9.53
CA LYS A 100 -1.24 2.92 10.81
C LYS A 100 0.22 2.58 11.08
N ARG A 101 0.62 1.32 10.85
CA ARG A 101 2.01 0.85 10.99
C ARG A 101 2.96 1.60 10.05
N ALA A 102 2.60 1.73 8.77
CA ALA A 102 3.40 2.48 7.80
C ALA A 102 3.57 3.95 8.19
N ILE A 103 2.48 4.62 8.59
CA ILE A 103 2.52 6.04 8.97
C ILE A 103 3.39 6.26 10.20
N ILE A 104 3.20 5.47 11.25
CA ILE A 104 3.95 5.62 12.51
C ILE A 104 5.44 5.40 12.27
N ASP A 105 5.82 4.34 11.57
CA ASP A 105 7.22 4.06 11.26
C ASP A 105 7.87 5.20 10.46
N LEU A 106 7.19 5.71 9.43
CA LEU A 106 7.69 6.85 8.66
C LEU A 106 7.83 8.11 9.52
N GLN A 107 6.82 8.43 10.34
CA GLN A 107 6.85 9.61 11.22
C GLN A 107 8.02 9.55 12.22
N GLU A 108 8.22 8.39 12.85
CA GLU A 108 9.32 8.20 13.80
C GLU A 108 10.69 8.34 13.14
N ASN A 109 10.90 7.69 12.00
CA ASN A 109 12.16 7.74 11.28
C ASN A 109 12.46 9.16 10.76
N TYR A 110 11.46 9.82 10.19
CA TYR A 110 11.60 11.17 9.67
C TYR A 110 11.86 12.19 10.80
N SER A 111 11.14 12.05 11.92
CA SER A 111 11.31 12.91 13.10
C SER A 111 12.71 12.79 13.71
N LYS A 112 13.23 11.57 13.83
CA LYS A 112 14.60 11.31 14.33
C LYS A 112 15.68 11.95 13.45
N GLN A 113 15.47 11.96 12.13
CA GLN A 113 16.46 12.49 11.19
C GLN A 113 16.37 14.00 11.00
N ARG A 114 15.18 14.60 11.06
CA ARG A 114 14.93 15.98 10.65
C ARG A 114 14.29 16.88 11.71
N GLY A 115 13.98 16.34 12.89
CA GLY A 115 13.38 17.11 13.99
C GLY A 115 11.94 17.56 13.77
N ILE A 116 11.28 17.12 12.67
CA ILE A 116 9.89 17.47 12.34
C ILE A 116 8.95 16.50 13.03
N THR A 117 7.94 17.01 13.72
CA THR A 117 7.00 16.20 14.50
C THR A 117 5.53 16.39 14.11
N ILE A 118 5.24 17.33 13.21
CA ILE A 118 3.88 17.60 12.76
C ILE A 118 3.72 17.14 11.31
N PHE A 119 2.75 16.26 11.08
CA PHE A 119 2.45 15.70 9.77
C PHE A 119 0.96 15.82 9.47
N ASN A 120 0.66 16.09 8.21
CA ASN A 120 -0.64 15.82 7.62
C ASN A 120 -0.59 14.45 6.95
N VAL A 121 -1.65 13.69 7.06
CA VAL A 121 -1.77 12.37 6.42
C VAL A 121 -2.93 12.41 5.43
N ILE A 122 -2.67 12.01 4.21
CA ILE A 122 -3.67 11.82 3.16
C ILE A 122 -3.67 10.36 2.72
N VAL A 123 -4.85 9.74 2.72
CA VAL A 123 -5.01 8.31 2.47
C VAL A 123 -5.90 8.10 1.26
N ASP A 124 -5.56 7.14 0.38
CA ASP A 124 -6.49 6.73 -0.67
C ASP A 124 -7.73 6.05 -0.08
N GLY A 125 -8.90 6.38 -0.62
CA GLY A 125 -10.17 5.79 -0.21
C GLY A 125 -11.09 6.72 0.58
N ASN A 126 -11.94 6.15 1.41
CA ASN A 126 -12.99 6.87 2.14
C ASN A 126 -12.89 6.74 3.68
N GLN A 127 -11.84 6.14 4.18
CA GLN A 127 -11.60 5.94 5.62
C GLN A 127 -10.14 6.20 5.98
N CYS A 128 -9.93 6.72 7.17
CA CYS A 128 -8.60 6.92 7.77
C CYS A 128 -8.34 5.91 8.87
N PRO A 129 -7.07 5.50 9.07
CA PRO A 129 -6.68 4.87 10.33
C PRO A 129 -6.88 5.86 11.49
N ASP A 130 -7.06 5.32 12.69
CA ASP A 130 -7.20 6.11 13.91
C ASP A 130 -5.87 6.82 14.26
N LEU A 131 -5.64 7.96 13.62
CA LEU A 131 -4.49 8.84 13.77
C LEU A 131 -4.92 10.30 13.60
N PRO A 132 -4.28 11.25 14.32
CA PRO A 132 -4.55 12.66 14.16
C PRO A 132 -4.16 13.16 12.76
N ASN A 133 -4.78 14.26 12.33
CA ASN A 133 -4.49 14.96 11.07
C ASN A 133 -4.55 14.06 9.83
N CYS A 134 -5.47 13.11 9.79
CA CYS A 134 -5.66 12.19 8.66
C CYS A 134 -6.92 12.56 7.88
N ILE A 135 -6.79 12.60 6.54
CA ILE A 135 -7.89 12.87 5.60
C ILE A 135 -7.91 11.76 4.55
N ALA A 136 -9.08 11.18 4.33
CA ALA A 136 -9.31 10.22 3.25
C ALA A 136 -9.68 10.95 1.96
N ILE A 137 -9.07 10.56 0.84
CA ILE A 137 -9.28 11.15 -0.49
C ILE A 137 -9.69 10.04 -1.44
N VAL A 138 -10.95 10.10 -1.89
CA VAL A 138 -11.47 9.13 -2.87
C VAL A 138 -10.74 9.26 -4.19
N LYS A 139 -10.13 8.17 -4.67
CA LYS A 139 -9.26 8.13 -5.86
C LYS A 139 -8.04 9.07 -5.71
N GLY A 140 -7.50 9.16 -4.53
CA GLY A 140 -6.33 9.96 -4.23
C GLY A 140 -5.09 9.52 -5.02
N ASP A 141 -5.00 8.24 -5.36
CA ASP A 141 -3.98 7.65 -6.25
C ASP A 141 -3.97 8.24 -7.68
N LEU A 142 -5.02 8.95 -8.08
CA LEU A 142 -5.13 9.69 -9.35
C LEU A 142 -4.89 11.20 -9.21
N SER A 143 -5.12 11.77 -8.05
CA SER A 143 -5.12 13.22 -7.82
C SER A 143 -3.96 13.73 -6.99
N GLU A 144 -3.41 12.89 -6.11
CA GLU A 144 -2.37 13.25 -5.14
C GLU A 144 -1.07 12.49 -5.40
N THR A 145 -0.02 13.21 -5.77
CA THR A 145 1.27 12.60 -6.16
C THR A 145 1.87 11.71 -5.05
N ALA A 146 1.72 12.12 -3.78
CA ALA A 146 2.22 11.33 -2.65
C ALA A 146 1.47 10.01 -2.48
N ILE A 147 0.14 9.99 -2.70
CA ILE A 147 -0.67 8.77 -2.69
C ILE A 147 -0.32 7.89 -3.90
N SER A 148 -0.16 8.49 -5.11
CA SER A 148 0.30 7.74 -6.29
C SER A 148 1.65 7.06 -6.05
N ALA A 149 2.60 7.73 -5.38
CA ALA A 149 3.89 7.15 -5.02
C ALA A 149 3.74 6.00 -4.02
N ALA A 150 2.90 6.16 -3.00
CA ALA A 150 2.58 5.11 -2.03
C ALA A 150 1.95 3.89 -2.71
N SER A 151 1.02 4.08 -3.66
CA SER A 151 0.42 3.03 -4.48
C SER A 151 1.47 2.16 -5.18
N ILE A 152 2.49 2.78 -5.77
CA ILE A 152 3.60 2.07 -6.42
C ILE A 152 4.39 1.23 -5.40
N ILE A 153 4.76 1.82 -4.26
CA ILE A 153 5.53 1.10 -3.22
C ILE A 153 4.74 -0.08 -2.68
N ALA A 154 3.49 0.12 -2.27
CA ALA A 154 2.64 -0.93 -1.75
C ALA A 154 2.46 -2.07 -2.78
N LYS A 155 2.19 -1.73 -4.03
CA LYS A 155 1.97 -2.72 -5.10
C LYS A 155 3.22 -3.52 -5.42
N VAL A 156 4.37 -2.87 -5.61
CA VAL A 156 5.62 -3.58 -5.95
C VAL A 156 6.09 -4.45 -4.78
N THR A 157 6.01 -3.95 -3.55
CA THR A 157 6.36 -4.72 -2.35
C THR A 157 5.51 -5.99 -2.26
N ARG A 158 4.19 -5.87 -2.40
CA ARG A 158 3.31 -7.02 -2.34
C ARG A 158 3.56 -7.99 -3.50
N ASP A 159 3.78 -7.51 -4.71
CA ASP A 159 4.04 -8.39 -5.86
C ASP A 159 5.35 -9.18 -5.68
N ARG A 160 6.36 -8.61 -5.01
CA ARG A 160 7.59 -9.31 -4.61
C ARG A 160 7.33 -10.40 -3.59
N GLN A 161 6.52 -10.13 -2.56
CA GLN A 161 6.10 -11.16 -1.59
C GLN A 161 5.38 -12.33 -2.26
N MET A 162 4.56 -12.07 -3.28
CA MET A 162 3.89 -13.15 -4.03
C MET A 162 4.88 -13.99 -4.86
N ARG A 163 5.98 -13.40 -5.35
CA ARG A 163 7.05 -14.18 -6.01
C ARG A 163 7.84 -15.02 -5.01
N GLU A 164 8.10 -14.50 -3.81
CA GLU A 164 8.76 -15.26 -2.73
C GLU A 164 7.91 -16.45 -2.29
N LEU A 165 6.60 -16.24 -2.10
CA LEU A 165 5.67 -17.33 -1.79
C LEU A 165 5.56 -18.35 -2.93
N ASP A 166 5.62 -17.91 -4.19
CA ASP A 166 5.63 -18.81 -5.35
C ASP A 166 6.85 -19.73 -5.37
N SER A 167 8.00 -19.20 -4.96
CA SER A 167 9.24 -19.99 -4.82
C SER A 167 9.13 -21.07 -3.73
N GLN A 168 8.37 -20.81 -2.67
CA GLN A 168 8.14 -21.75 -1.56
C GLN A 168 7.01 -22.75 -1.90
N TYR A 169 6.02 -22.32 -2.65
CA TYR A 169 4.81 -23.08 -2.99
C TYR A 169 4.49 -23.01 -4.49
N PRO A 170 5.40 -23.50 -5.35
CA PRO A 170 5.28 -23.30 -6.81
C PRO A 170 4.03 -23.94 -7.43
N GLN A 171 3.45 -24.95 -6.75
CA GLN A 171 2.23 -25.63 -7.20
C GLN A 171 0.98 -24.75 -7.18
N TYR A 172 1.00 -23.59 -6.49
CA TYR A 172 -0.14 -22.66 -6.44
C TYR A 172 -0.07 -21.58 -7.53
N GLY A 173 1.12 -21.18 -8.00
CA GLY A 173 1.30 -20.17 -9.05
C GLY A 173 1.07 -18.74 -8.59
N PHE A 174 1.43 -18.41 -7.35
CA PHE A 174 1.24 -17.08 -6.74
C PHE A 174 1.92 -15.95 -7.50
N ALA A 175 3.06 -16.19 -8.13
CA ALA A 175 3.75 -15.19 -8.96
C ALA A 175 2.90 -14.74 -10.14
N GLN A 176 2.03 -15.61 -10.67
CA GLN A 176 1.20 -15.30 -11.83
C GLN A 176 -0.05 -14.51 -11.45
N HIS A 177 -0.86 -15.03 -10.53
CA HIS A 177 -2.15 -14.44 -10.17
C HIS A 177 -2.11 -13.58 -8.90
N LYS A 178 -0.95 -13.37 -8.30
CA LYS A 178 -0.73 -12.51 -7.11
C LYS A 178 -1.67 -12.81 -5.93
N GLY A 179 -2.08 -14.07 -5.80
CA GLY A 179 -2.99 -14.55 -4.76
C GLY A 179 -4.48 -14.30 -5.02
N TYR A 180 -4.85 -13.71 -6.15
CA TYR A 180 -6.26 -13.50 -6.49
C TYR A 180 -7.01 -14.82 -6.78
N CYS A 181 -8.33 -14.80 -6.58
CA CYS A 181 -9.24 -15.92 -6.85
C CYS A 181 -9.42 -16.14 -8.35
N THR A 182 -8.40 -16.69 -9.01
CA THR A 182 -8.44 -17.08 -10.43
C THR A 182 -8.75 -18.56 -10.57
N GLN A 183 -9.20 -18.99 -11.76
CA GLN A 183 -9.43 -20.41 -12.03
C GLN A 183 -8.20 -21.29 -11.71
N LYS A 184 -6.99 -20.82 -12.05
CA LYS A 184 -5.75 -21.54 -11.71
C LYS A 184 -5.56 -21.70 -10.21
N HIS A 185 -5.85 -20.65 -9.44
CA HIS A 185 -5.75 -20.69 -7.98
C HIS A 185 -6.78 -21.66 -7.38
N LEU A 186 -8.01 -21.64 -7.87
CA LEU A 186 -9.07 -22.56 -7.44
C LEU A 186 -8.73 -24.03 -7.73
N ILE A 187 -8.13 -24.34 -8.89
CA ILE A 187 -7.66 -25.68 -9.23
C ILE A 187 -6.55 -26.11 -8.25
N ALA A 188 -5.61 -25.23 -7.93
CA ALA A 188 -4.55 -25.53 -6.96
C ALA A 188 -5.12 -25.77 -5.56
N LEU A 189 -6.06 -24.96 -5.13
CA LEU A 189 -6.76 -25.12 -3.84
C LEU A 189 -7.53 -26.44 -3.77
N SER A 190 -8.25 -26.82 -4.83
CA SER A 190 -8.96 -28.10 -4.89
C SER A 190 -8.00 -29.29 -4.79
N LYS A 191 -6.80 -29.18 -5.36
CA LYS A 191 -5.82 -30.26 -5.40
C LYS A 191 -4.95 -30.37 -4.16
N TYR A 192 -4.54 -29.25 -3.60
CA TYR A 192 -3.52 -29.18 -2.53
C TYR A 192 -4.06 -28.63 -1.21
N GLY A 193 -5.30 -28.15 -1.17
CA GLY A 193 -5.91 -27.49 -0.01
C GLY A 193 -5.35 -26.09 0.27
N PRO A 194 -5.92 -25.36 1.23
CA PRO A 194 -5.39 -24.07 1.68
C PRO A 194 -4.18 -24.26 2.60
N ILE A 195 -3.18 -23.39 2.50
CA ILE A 195 -2.01 -23.37 3.37
C ILE A 195 -2.34 -22.54 4.61
N LYS A 196 -2.27 -23.16 5.79
CA LYS A 196 -2.53 -22.48 7.08
C LYS A 196 -1.55 -21.31 7.30
N GLY A 197 -2.06 -20.17 7.73
CA GLY A 197 -1.28 -18.97 8.00
C GLY A 197 -0.87 -18.17 6.74
N ILE A 198 -1.15 -18.69 5.54
CA ILE A 198 -0.89 -18.04 4.25
C ILE A 198 -2.21 -17.68 3.56
N HIS A 199 -3.13 -18.65 3.42
CA HIS A 199 -4.47 -18.38 2.92
C HIS A 199 -5.33 -17.74 4.02
N ARG A 200 -6.15 -16.78 3.64
CA ARG A 200 -7.10 -16.07 4.51
C ARG A 200 -8.32 -16.93 4.73
N GLN A 201 -8.42 -17.54 5.89
CA GLN A 201 -9.47 -18.52 6.21
C GLN A 201 -10.87 -17.90 6.24
N SER A 202 -10.97 -16.61 6.53
CA SER A 202 -12.23 -15.87 6.56
C SER A 202 -12.77 -15.49 5.18
N PHE A 203 -11.99 -15.72 4.09
CA PHE A 203 -12.39 -15.36 2.72
C PHE A 203 -13.05 -16.54 2.01
N SER A 204 -14.21 -16.30 1.35
CA SER A 204 -14.72 -17.25 0.37
C SER A 204 -13.79 -17.26 -0.88
N PRO A 205 -13.46 -18.42 -1.48
CA PRO A 205 -13.93 -19.77 -1.16
C PRO A 205 -13.08 -20.54 -0.13
N ILE A 206 -12.08 -19.92 0.53
CA ILE A 206 -11.22 -20.64 1.49
C ILE A 206 -12.04 -21.16 2.66
N GLN A 207 -12.95 -20.33 3.18
CA GLN A 207 -13.85 -20.68 4.28
C GLN A 207 -14.68 -21.94 4.00
N GLU A 208 -14.98 -22.22 2.73
CA GLU A 208 -15.78 -23.37 2.30
C GLU A 208 -14.96 -24.66 2.16
N LEU A 209 -13.63 -24.55 2.21
CA LEU A 209 -12.68 -25.65 2.02
C LEU A 209 -12.07 -26.15 3.35
N ILE A 210 -12.38 -25.49 4.46
CA ILE A 210 -11.90 -25.85 5.81
C ILE A 210 -13.09 -26.19 6.71
#